data_16929e5c84cfd6198dd0c772f88b0c68
#
_entry.id   16929e5c84cfd6198dd0c772f88b0c68
#
_cell.length_a   1.000
_cell.length_b   1.000
_cell.length_c   1.000
_cell.angle_alpha   90.00
_cell.angle_beta   90.00
_cell.angle_gamma   90.00
#
_symmetry.space_group_name_H-M   'P 1'
#
loop_
_entity.id
_entity.type
_entity.pdbx_description
1 polymer ?
#
loop_
_entity_poly.entity_id
_entity_poly.type
_entity_poly.pdbx_seq_one_letter_code
_entity_poly.pdbx_strand_id
1 'polypeptide(L)'
;MAPLEDHSGAGAAVGRVYERESIPYQTVQVHGLEHVPTFGIEGTPALAVILACIGGFGAPPDLIVSGINHGTNAGRSALHSGTIGATLTGAQFGITGLAVSIAWCEDPVPWETPVALAAELVPLLPTFEPATVLNLNAPALPLHQLRGVRHGRLGKMGLIRAVREDRSAMPLGGDLDPTGGSILLTLRGGRGSDPDEERAEVDPGSDAGTVEAGWASLTPLIGVRENISDAGTDGLAKALAAVQARFGD
;
A
#
# COMPACT_ATOMS: atom_id res chain seq x y z
N MET A 1 -14.04 0.91 10.10
CA MET A 1 -13.06 1.58 10.98
C MET A 1 -11.97 2.20 10.13
N ALA A 2 -11.47 3.41 10.50
CA ALA A 2 -10.41 4.11 9.78
C ALA A 2 -9.57 4.95 10.75
N PRO A 3 -8.35 5.35 10.39
CA PRO A 3 -7.62 6.42 11.04
C PRO A 3 -8.41 7.74 11.05
N LEU A 4 -8.21 8.56 12.10
CA LEU A 4 -8.78 9.92 12.19
C LEU A 4 -7.99 10.94 11.38
N GLU A 5 -6.73 10.65 11.11
CA GLU A 5 -5.80 11.50 10.36
C GLU A 5 -5.26 10.77 9.13
N ASP A 6 -4.73 11.53 8.18
CA ASP A 6 -4.04 10.96 7.02
C ASP A 6 -2.70 10.35 7.44
N HIS A 7 -2.51 9.08 7.09
CA HIS A 7 -1.29 8.31 7.29
C HIS A 7 -0.68 7.84 5.96
N SER A 8 -0.81 8.65 4.90
CA SER A 8 -0.19 8.36 3.60
C SER A 8 1.30 8.08 3.74
N GLY A 9 1.78 7.02 3.15
CA GLY A 9 3.18 6.61 3.26
C GLY A 9 3.54 5.73 4.46
N ALA A 10 2.59 5.47 5.40
CA ALA A 10 2.87 4.68 6.60
C ALA A 10 3.08 3.18 6.34
N GLY A 11 2.66 2.65 5.19
CA GLY A 11 2.74 1.22 4.91
C GLY A 11 2.01 0.39 5.97
N ALA A 12 2.63 -0.68 6.43
CA ALA A 12 2.12 -1.53 7.51
C ALA A 12 2.62 -1.12 8.92
N ALA A 13 3.07 0.13 9.10
CA ALA A 13 3.51 0.60 10.40
C ALA A 13 2.36 0.62 11.41
N VAL A 14 2.63 0.17 12.64
CA VAL A 14 1.66 0.18 13.75
C VAL A 14 1.85 1.37 14.71
N GLY A 15 2.91 2.18 14.48
CA GLY A 15 3.25 3.31 15.33
C GLY A 15 3.84 2.87 16.69
N ARG A 16 3.86 3.81 17.65
CA ARG A 16 4.43 3.59 18.99
C ARG A 16 3.43 2.94 19.96
N VAL A 17 2.85 1.82 19.57
CA VAL A 17 1.83 1.15 20.41
C VAL A 17 2.37 0.64 21.74
N TYR A 18 3.65 0.29 21.81
CA TYR A 18 4.29 -0.20 23.06
C TYR A 18 4.47 0.87 24.13
N GLU A 19 4.34 2.14 23.77
CA GLU A 19 4.45 3.29 24.68
C GLU A 19 3.08 3.81 25.13
N ARG A 20 1.98 3.19 24.67
CA ARG A 20 0.61 3.62 24.96
C ARG A 20 -0.14 2.56 25.75
N GLU A 21 -0.77 2.98 26.85
CA GLU A 21 -1.68 2.12 27.62
C GLU A 21 -3.04 1.94 26.94
N SER A 22 -3.43 2.89 26.09
CA SER A 22 -4.71 2.87 25.38
C SER A 22 -4.60 3.56 24.04
N ILE A 23 -5.47 3.17 23.11
CA ILE A 23 -5.64 3.82 21.81
C ILE A 23 -6.97 4.56 21.80
N PRO A 24 -7.00 5.89 21.70
CA PRO A 24 -8.23 6.65 21.60
C PRO A 24 -9.01 6.30 20.34
N TYR A 25 -10.32 6.29 20.45
CA TYR A 25 -11.23 6.13 19.31
C TYR A 25 -12.47 6.99 19.46
N GLN A 26 -13.16 7.21 18.36
CA GLN A 26 -14.46 7.91 18.32
C GLN A 26 -15.42 7.12 17.45
N THR A 27 -16.71 7.15 17.83
CA THR A 27 -17.77 6.71 16.93
C THR A 27 -18.04 7.82 15.92
N VAL A 28 -18.06 7.47 14.63
CA VAL A 28 -18.32 8.40 13.54
C VAL A 28 -19.67 8.07 12.93
N GLN A 29 -20.50 9.10 12.68
CA GLN A 29 -21.73 8.95 11.93
C GLN A 29 -21.48 9.23 10.46
N VAL A 30 -21.80 8.28 9.59
CA VAL A 30 -21.69 8.44 8.14
C VAL A 30 -23.11 8.52 7.57
N HIS A 31 -23.41 9.63 6.91
CA HIS A 31 -24.73 9.86 6.34
C HIS A 31 -25.11 8.76 5.34
N GLY A 32 -26.30 8.19 5.50
CA GLY A 32 -26.79 7.06 4.71
C GLY A 32 -26.30 5.68 5.17
N LEU A 33 -25.39 5.62 6.18
CA LEU A 33 -24.84 4.39 6.74
C LEU A 33 -25.00 4.34 8.27
N GLU A 34 -26.04 4.97 8.82
CA GLU A 34 -26.27 5.09 10.26
C GLU A 34 -26.46 3.74 10.96
N HIS A 35 -26.82 2.71 10.20
CA HIS A 35 -26.96 1.32 10.67
C HIS A 35 -25.62 0.55 10.72
N VAL A 36 -24.53 1.13 10.17
CA VAL A 36 -23.21 0.50 10.14
C VAL A 36 -22.35 1.07 11.27
N PRO A 37 -21.86 0.26 12.22
CA PRO A 37 -20.92 0.72 13.25
C PRO A 37 -19.66 1.29 12.60
N THR A 38 -19.37 2.57 12.81
CA THR A 38 -18.24 3.27 12.21
C THR A 38 -17.39 3.92 13.28
N PHE A 39 -16.09 3.65 13.24
CA PHE A 39 -15.11 4.09 14.23
C PHE A 39 -13.91 4.76 13.57
N GLY A 40 -13.47 5.88 14.16
CA GLY A 40 -12.21 6.51 13.89
C GLY A 40 -11.22 6.24 15.02
N ILE A 41 -9.96 5.93 14.73
CA ILE A 41 -8.92 5.69 15.74
C ILE A 41 -7.74 6.67 15.60
N GLU A 42 -7.07 6.97 16.70
CA GLU A 42 -5.77 7.65 16.69
C GLU A 42 -4.65 6.65 16.39
N GLY A 43 -4.48 6.33 15.12
CA GLY A 43 -3.48 5.34 14.71
C GLY A 43 -3.45 5.09 13.22
N THR A 44 -2.54 4.24 12.80
CA THR A 44 -2.34 3.88 11.39
C THR A 44 -3.41 2.92 10.88
N PRO A 45 -3.56 2.76 9.55
CA PRO A 45 -4.47 1.76 8.98
C PRO A 45 -4.16 0.32 9.44
N ALA A 46 -2.90 -0.03 9.59
CA ALA A 46 -2.48 -1.34 10.10
C ALA A 46 -2.91 -1.54 11.55
N LEU A 47 -2.75 -0.52 12.41
CA LEU A 47 -3.21 -0.60 13.80
C LEU A 47 -4.72 -0.75 13.88
N ALA A 48 -5.50 -0.06 13.03
CA ALA A 48 -6.94 -0.24 12.96
C ALA A 48 -7.33 -1.71 12.73
N VAL A 49 -6.65 -2.36 11.79
CA VAL A 49 -6.88 -3.79 11.50
C VAL A 49 -6.49 -4.67 12.68
N ILE A 50 -5.34 -4.44 13.33
CA ILE A 50 -4.94 -5.20 14.51
C ILE A 50 -6.01 -5.12 15.59
N LEU A 51 -6.47 -3.90 15.92
CA LEU A 51 -7.51 -3.70 16.94
C LEU A 51 -8.82 -4.42 16.59
N ALA A 52 -9.22 -4.44 15.31
CA ALA A 52 -10.39 -5.21 14.88
C ALA A 52 -10.16 -6.71 15.02
N CYS A 53 -9.01 -7.22 14.59
CA CYS A 53 -8.68 -8.65 14.62
C CYS A 53 -8.60 -9.22 16.05
N ILE A 54 -8.17 -8.41 17.01
CA ILE A 54 -8.13 -8.83 18.43
C ILE A 54 -9.46 -8.62 19.18
N GLY A 55 -10.52 -8.22 18.47
CA GLY A 55 -11.86 -8.06 19.05
C GLY A 55 -12.10 -6.73 19.78
N GLY A 56 -11.29 -5.71 19.53
CA GLY A 56 -11.43 -4.39 20.16
C GLY A 56 -12.75 -3.67 19.84
N PHE A 57 -13.41 -4.03 18.75
CA PHE A 57 -14.67 -3.42 18.28
C PHE A 57 -15.80 -4.43 18.04
N GLY A 58 -15.73 -5.60 18.63
CA GLY A 58 -16.69 -6.69 18.47
C GLY A 58 -16.03 -7.98 17.99
N ALA A 59 -16.79 -8.83 17.29
CA ALA A 59 -16.21 -10.04 16.71
C ALA A 59 -15.09 -9.71 15.71
N PRO A 60 -14.02 -10.51 15.64
CA PRO A 60 -13.02 -10.36 14.60
C PRO A 60 -13.65 -10.37 13.21
N PRO A 61 -13.12 -9.58 12.26
CA PRO A 61 -13.67 -9.51 10.91
C PRO A 61 -13.39 -10.80 10.12
N ASP A 62 -14.31 -11.19 9.25
CA ASP A 62 -14.15 -12.29 8.31
C ASP A 62 -13.32 -11.86 7.07
N LEU A 63 -13.38 -10.58 6.73
CA LEU A 63 -12.71 -9.99 5.56
C LEU A 63 -12.18 -8.59 5.91
N ILE A 64 -11.09 -8.19 5.25
CA ILE A 64 -10.57 -6.82 5.28
C ILE A 64 -10.75 -6.18 3.90
N VAL A 65 -11.51 -5.08 3.85
CA VAL A 65 -11.58 -4.22 2.66
C VAL A 65 -11.00 -2.86 3.04
N SER A 66 -9.93 -2.45 2.38
CA SER A 66 -9.22 -1.21 2.67
C SER A 66 -9.24 -0.28 1.46
N GLY A 67 -9.57 0.97 1.67
CA GLY A 67 -9.69 2.01 0.64
C GLY A 67 -11.04 2.73 0.72
N ILE A 68 -11.39 3.52 -0.28
CA ILE A 68 -10.75 3.65 -1.60
C ILE A 68 -9.67 4.73 -1.53
N ASN A 69 -8.44 4.38 -1.90
CA ASN A 69 -7.32 5.33 -1.93
C ASN A 69 -7.35 6.16 -3.22
N HIS A 70 -7.20 7.47 -3.09
CA HIS A 70 -7.04 8.38 -4.24
C HIS A 70 -5.57 8.48 -4.63
N GLY A 71 -5.19 7.72 -5.63
CA GLY A 71 -3.85 7.47 -6.10
C GLY A 71 -3.58 5.96 -6.22
N THR A 72 -2.95 5.51 -7.29
CA THR A 72 -2.62 4.09 -7.46
C THR A 72 -1.58 3.62 -6.44
N ASN A 73 -1.80 2.43 -5.92
CA ASN A 73 -0.83 1.69 -5.11
C ASN A 73 -0.19 0.59 -5.97
N ALA A 74 0.73 0.98 -6.84
CA ALA A 74 1.30 0.13 -7.87
C ALA A 74 2.82 0.00 -7.75
N GLY A 75 3.38 -1.06 -8.32
CA GLY A 75 4.81 -1.33 -8.29
C GLY A 75 5.37 -1.40 -6.87
N ARG A 76 6.65 -1.09 -6.72
CA ARG A 76 7.33 -1.15 -5.42
C ARG A 76 6.85 -0.10 -4.41
N SER A 77 6.16 0.96 -4.85
CA SER A 77 5.56 1.93 -3.94
C SER A 77 4.43 1.33 -3.10
N ALA A 78 3.87 0.19 -3.51
CA ALA A 78 2.92 -0.61 -2.72
C ALA A 78 3.42 -0.89 -1.29
N LEU A 79 4.76 -0.99 -1.10
CA LEU A 79 5.38 -1.17 0.22
C LEU A 79 5.04 -0.05 1.22
N HIS A 80 4.86 1.17 0.72
CA HIS A 80 4.59 2.34 1.55
C HIS A 80 3.10 2.66 1.67
N SER A 81 2.23 1.90 1.01
CA SER A 81 0.78 2.13 1.04
C SER A 81 0.16 1.67 2.36
N GLY A 82 -0.49 2.60 3.07
CA GLY A 82 -1.31 2.26 4.24
C GLY A 82 -2.52 1.40 3.88
N THR A 83 -3.10 1.60 2.69
CA THR A 83 -4.22 0.81 2.16
C THR A 83 -3.83 -0.67 1.97
N ILE A 84 -2.67 -0.92 1.37
CA ILE A 84 -2.13 -2.28 1.22
C ILE A 84 -1.65 -2.80 2.58
N GLY A 85 -0.99 -1.98 3.38
CA GLY A 85 -0.49 -2.34 4.71
C GLY A 85 -1.60 -2.86 5.63
N ALA A 86 -2.80 -2.27 5.58
CA ALA A 86 -3.97 -2.74 6.30
C ALA A 86 -4.37 -4.17 5.89
N THR A 87 -4.49 -4.44 4.59
CA THR A 87 -4.86 -5.79 4.11
C THR A 87 -3.79 -6.84 4.38
N LEU A 88 -2.51 -6.48 4.21
CA LEU A 88 -1.38 -7.37 4.55
C LEU A 88 -1.33 -7.66 6.06
N THR A 89 -1.71 -6.70 6.90
CA THR A 89 -1.83 -6.90 8.34
C THR A 89 -2.95 -7.90 8.66
N GLY A 90 -4.11 -7.79 8.01
CA GLY A 90 -5.19 -8.77 8.14
C GLY A 90 -4.78 -10.19 7.74
N ALA A 91 -3.97 -10.31 6.70
CA ALA A 91 -3.44 -11.59 6.25
C ALA A 91 -2.56 -12.29 7.31
N GLN A 92 -1.89 -11.57 8.19
CA GLN A 92 -1.14 -12.15 9.31
C GLN A 92 -2.05 -12.82 10.35
N PHE A 93 -3.33 -12.43 10.40
CA PHE A 93 -4.37 -13.07 11.21
C PHE A 93 -5.15 -14.14 10.44
N GLY A 94 -4.70 -14.51 9.24
CA GLY A 94 -5.38 -15.49 8.39
C GLY A 94 -6.57 -14.93 7.62
N ILE A 95 -6.79 -13.61 7.62
CA ILE A 95 -7.97 -12.98 7.05
C ILE A 95 -7.68 -12.52 5.62
N THR A 96 -8.54 -12.91 4.68
CA THR A 96 -8.46 -12.50 3.26
C THR A 96 -8.82 -11.02 3.13
N GLY A 97 -8.13 -10.29 2.22
CA GLY A 97 -8.30 -8.87 2.08
C GLY A 97 -8.26 -8.33 0.65
N LEU A 98 -8.94 -7.19 0.45
CA LEU A 98 -8.97 -6.42 -0.79
C LEU A 98 -8.52 -4.98 -0.51
N ALA A 99 -7.42 -4.56 -1.10
CA ALA A 99 -6.99 -3.17 -1.17
C ALA A 99 -7.53 -2.54 -2.44
N VAL A 100 -8.18 -1.38 -2.33
CA VAL A 100 -8.84 -0.70 -3.45
C VAL A 100 -8.28 0.69 -3.62
N SER A 101 -7.87 1.02 -4.84
CA SER A 101 -7.34 2.33 -5.21
C SER A 101 -7.88 2.77 -6.56
N ILE A 102 -7.96 4.09 -6.76
CA ILE A 102 -8.24 4.70 -8.07
C ILE A 102 -7.06 5.58 -8.45
N ALA A 103 -6.73 5.64 -9.73
CA ALA A 103 -5.69 6.53 -10.23
C ALA A 103 -6.01 7.99 -9.84
N TRP A 104 -4.98 8.75 -9.51
CA TRP A 104 -5.17 10.15 -9.15
C TRP A 104 -5.70 10.95 -10.34
N CYS A 105 -6.69 11.78 -10.09
CA CYS A 105 -7.22 12.77 -11.02
C CYS A 105 -7.78 13.97 -10.24
N GLU A 106 -8.01 15.06 -10.93
CA GLU A 106 -8.76 16.20 -10.37
C GLU A 106 -10.25 15.87 -10.29
N ASP A 107 -10.97 16.59 -9.42
CA ASP A 107 -12.43 16.45 -9.32
C ASP A 107 -13.14 16.81 -10.65
N PRO A 108 -14.20 16.10 -10.99
CA PRO A 108 -14.86 15.03 -10.23
C PRO A 108 -14.17 13.66 -10.39
N VAL A 109 -13.88 13.03 -9.27
CA VAL A 109 -13.30 11.68 -9.26
C VAL A 109 -14.39 10.63 -9.55
N PRO A 110 -14.19 9.71 -10.52
CA PRO A 110 -15.19 8.71 -10.89
C PRO A 110 -15.20 7.52 -9.88
N TRP A 111 -15.62 7.79 -8.64
CA TRP A 111 -15.66 6.81 -7.54
C TRP A 111 -16.53 5.59 -7.83
N GLU A 112 -17.52 5.72 -8.73
CA GLU A 112 -18.39 4.63 -9.13
C GLU A 112 -17.61 3.46 -9.74
N THR A 113 -16.48 3.72 -10.40
CA THR A 113 -15.67 2.67 -11.04
C THR A 113 -15.00 1.73 -10.03
N PRO A 114 -14.19 2.18 -9.07
CA PRO A 114 -13.63 1.28 -8.07
C PRO A 114 -14.70 0.68 -7.14
N VAL A 115 -15.80 1.40 -6.86
CA VAL A 115 -16.91 0.88 -6.06
C VAL A 115 -17.58 -0.31 -6.76
N ALA A 116 -17.91 -0.20 -8.04
CA ALA A 116 -18.53 -1.28 -8.81
C ALA A 116 -17.61 -2.51 -8.86
N LEU A 117 -16.32 -2.31 -9.12
CA LEU A 117 -15.34 -3.40 -9.16
C LEU A 117 -15.18 -4.09 -7.79
N ALA A 118 -15.12 -3.32 -6.71
CA ALA A 118 -15.02 -3.87 -5.37
C ALA A 118 -16.29 -4.65 -4.98
N ALA A 119 -17.47 -4.13 -5.35
CA ALA A 119 -18.76 -4.81 -5.10
C ALA A 119 -18.84 -6.19 -5.76
N GLU A 120 -18.25 -6.36 -6.95
CA GLU A 120 -18.16 -7.67 -7.62
C GLU A 120 -17.11 -8.60 -6.98
N LEU A 121 -16.01 -8.05 -6.44
CA LEU A 121 -14.92 -8.84 -5.88
C LEU A 121 -15.18 -9.29 -4.43
N VAL A 122 -15.77 -8.45 -3.59
CA VAL A 122 -15.97 -8.74 -2.17
C VAL A 122 -16.72 -10.05 -1.91
N PRO A 123 -17.82 -10.39 -2.62
CA PRO A 123 -18.52 -11.67 -2.45
C PRO A 123 -17.68 -12.90 -2.81
N LEU A 124 -16.62 -12.73 -3.59
CA LEU A 124 -15.75 -13.82 -4.00
C LEU A 124 -14.63 -14.11 -2.99
N LEU A 125 -14.26 -13.11 -2.17
CA LEU A 125 -13.13 -13.23 -1.23
C LEU A 125 -13.23 -14.44 -0.29
N PRO A 126 -14.40 -14.82 0.26
CA PRO A 126 -14.52 -16.00 1.11
C PRO A 126 -14.22 -17.33 0.40
N THR A 127 -14.17 -17.34 -0.94
CA THR A 127 -13.88 -18.56 -1.73
C THR A 127 -12.40 -18.78 -1.97
N PHE A 128 -11.56 -17.79 -1.60
CA PHE A 128 -10.12 -17.87 -1.79
C PHE A 128 -9.43 -18.54 -0.59
N GLU A 129 -8.21 -19.01 -0.81
CA GLU A 129 -7.37 -19.46 0.29
C GLU A 129 -7.22 -18.38 1.36
N PRO A 130 -7.29 -18.74 2.65
CA PRO A 130 -7.11 -17.79 3.75
C PRO A 130 -5.84 -16.95 3.59
N ALA A 131 -5.88 -15.71 4.08
CA ALA A 131 -4.79 -14.75 3.95
C ALA A 131 -4.44 -14.31 2.52
N THR A 132 -5.32 -14.59 1.54
CA THR A 132 -5.18 -14.02 0.21
C THR A 132 -5.36 -12.50 0.24
N VAL A 133 -4.44 -11.75 -0.34
CA VAL A 133 -4.55 -10.30 -0.49
C VAL A 133 -4.59 -9.95 -1.96
N LEU A 134 -5.63 -9.22 -2.36
CA LEU A 134 -5.76 -8.66 -3.69
C LEU A 134 -5.59 -7.14 -3.64
N ASN A 135 -4.83 -6.61 -4.58
CA ASN A 135 -4.64 -5.18 -4.80
C ASN A 135 -5.34 -4.76 -6.10
N LEU A 136 -6.41 -4.01 -5.98
CA LEU A 136 -7.18 -3.46 -7.10
C LEU A 136 -6.78 -1.99 -7.31
N ASN A 137 -6.31 -1.67 -8.51
CA ASN A 137 -6.11 -0.30 -8.96
C ASN A 137 -7.01 -0.03 -10.16
N ALA A 138 -7.97 0.88 -10.01
CA ALA A 138 -8.85 1.35 -11.09
C ALA A 138 -8.22 2.55 -11.81
N PRO A 139 -8.39 2.68 -13.14
CA PRO A 139 -8.08 3.92 -13.83
C PRO A 139 -9.07 5.01 -13.44
N ALA A 140 -8.68 6.27 -13.53
CA ALA A 140 -9.55 7.42 -13.30
C ALA A 140 -10.49 7.66 -14.52
N LEU A 141 -11.33 6.68 -14.79
CA LEU A 141 -12.29 6.67 -15.90
C LEU A 141 -13.68 6.34 -15.37
N PRO A 142 -14.73 6.96 -15.92
CA PRO A 142 -16.12 6.52 -15.70
C PRO A 142 -16.29 5.04 -16.03
N LEU A 143 -17.18 4.34 -15.32
CA LEU A 143 -17.35 2.89 -15.44
C LEU A 143 -17.62 2.43 -16.89
N HIS A 144 -18.40 3.20 -17.67
CA HIS A 144 -18.71 2.88 -19.06
C HIS A 144 -17.51 3.02 -20.02
N GLN A 145 -16.41 3.66 -19.59
CA GLN A 145 -15.16 3.78 -20.35
C GLN A 145 -14.10 2.79 -19.89
N LEU A 146 -14.35 2.06 -18.80
CA LEU A 146 -13.45 1.03 -18.32
C LEU A 146 -13.35 -0.09 -19.36
N ARG A 147 -12.13 -0.44 -19.75
CA ARG A 147 -11.89 -1.51 -20.74
C ARG A 147 -12.09 -2.92 -20.15
N GLY A 148 -12.15 -3.06 -18.83
CA GLY A 148 -12.30 -4.30 -18.08
C GLY A 148 -11.21 -4.45 -17.01
N VAL A 149 -11.03 -5.66 -16.48
CA VAL A 149 -10.08 -6.00 -15.44
C VAL A 149 -9.01 -6.95 -15.99
N ARG A 150 -7.74 -6.75 -15.60
CA ARG A 150 -6.62 -7.62 -15.98
C ARG A 150 -5.72 -7.90 -14.79
N HIS A 151 -5.03 -9.02 -14.85
CA HIS A 151 -3.88 -9.25 -13.98
C HIS A 151 -2.76 -8.29 -14.36
N GLY A 152 -2.38 -7.39 -13.45
CA GLY A 152 -1.20 -6.57 -13.57
C GLY A 152 -0.08 -7.15 -12.70
N ARG A 153 1.10 -7.40 -13.29
CA ARG A 153 2.26 -7.82 -12.52
C ARG A 153 2.77 -6.65 -11.68
N LEU A 154 3.22 -6.91 -10.47
CA LEU A 154 3.83 -5.86 -9.64
C LEU A 154 5.02 -5.24 -10.37
N GLY A 155 4.92 -3.95 -10.68
CA GLY A 155 5.94 -3.22 -11.43
C GLY A 155 7.25 -3.09 -10.64
N LYS A 156 8.39 -3.03 -11.34
CA LYS A 156 9.70 -2.82 -10.70
C LYS A 156 9.88 -1.41 -10.16
N MET A 157 9.18 -0.44 -10.74
CA MET A 157 9.23 0.98 -10.38
C MET A 157 7.93 1.39 -9.73
N GLY A 158 8.00 2.19 -8.66
CA GLY A 158 6.84 2.85 -8.09
C GLY A 158 6.55 4.16 -8.80
N LEU A 159 5.31 4.67 -8.67
CA LEU A 159 4.94 5.99 -9.17
C LEU A 159 5.60 7.12 -8.36
N ILE A 160 6.07 6.83 -7.14
CA ILE A 160 6.81 7.78 -6.32
C ILE A 160 8.29 7.66 -6.66
N ARG A 161 8.84 8.71 -7.22
CA ARG A 161 10.28 8.86 -7.43
C ARG A 161 10.80 9.95 -6.53
N ALA A 162 11.87 9.68 -5.81
CA ALA A 162 12.68 10.73 -5.21
C ALA A 162 13.54 11.33 -6.33
N VAL A 163 13.23 12.54 -6.75
CA VAL A 163 14.02 13.28 -7.74
C VAL A 163 14.80 14.34 -6.99
N ARG A 164 16.10 14.36 -7.21
CA ARG A 164 16.97 15.42 -6.72
C ARG A 164 16.90 16.58 -7.72
N GLU A 165 16.27 17.68 -7.36
CA GLU A 165 15.99 18.81 -8.26
C GLU A 165 17.23 19.58 -8.69
N ASP A 166 18.32 19.54 -7.94
CA ASP A 166 19.54 20.26 -8.30
C ASP A 166 20.79 19.39 -8.09
N ARG A 167 21.32 18.85 -9.17
CA ARG A 167 22.60 18.16 -9.14
C ARG A 167 23.79 19.09 -8.89
N SER A 168 23.60 20.41 -9.06
CA SER A 168 24.66 21.40 -8.90
C SER A 168 24.79 21.92 -7.46
N ALA A 169 23.70 21.89 -6.67
CA ALA A 169 23.65 22.48 -5.34
C ALA A 169 24.15 21.56 -4.21
N MET A 170 24.26 20.25 -4.43
CA MET A 170 24.89 19.33 -3.48
C MET A 170 25.77 18.31 -4.21
N PRO A 171 27.10 18.34 -4.06
CA PRO A 171 27.97 17.29 -4.61
C PRO A 171 27.56 15.91 -4.06
N LEU A 172 27.54 14.89 -4.94
CA LEU A 172 27.48 13.50 -4.49
C LEU A 172 28.76 13.25 -3.68
N GLY A 173 28.65 13.05 -2.37
CA GLY A 173 29.79 12.90 -1.47
C GLY A 173 30.25 14.23 -0.85
N GLY A 174 29.47 15.32 -0.92
CA GLY A 174 29.72 16.51 -0.12
C GLY A 174 29.65 16.21 1.35
N ASP A 175 30.56 16.75 2.14
CA ASP A 175 30.60 16.61 3.59
C ASP A 175 29.25 17.08 4.18
N LEU A 176 28.53 16.14 4.80
CA LEU A 176 27.37 16.48 5.58
C LEU A 176 27.86 17.32 6.78
N ASP A 177 27.14 18.41 7.09
CA ASP A 177 27.43 19.17 8.31
C ASP A 177 27.29 18.22 9.51
N PRO A 178 28.37 17.98 10.28
CA PRO A 178 28.34 17.05 11.41
C PRO A 178 27.44 17.54 12.56
N THR A 179 27.04 18.82 12.53
CA THR A 179 26.15 19.43 13.53
C THR A 179 24.67 19.29 13.17
N GLY A 180 24.35 18.82 11.95
CA GLY A 180 23.00 18.61 11.46
C GLY A 180 22.68 19.52 10.26
N GLY A 181 21.53 19.30 9.68
CA GLY A 181 21.04 20.05 8.52
C GLY A 181 19.69 19.51 8.04
N SER A 182 19.25 19.98 6.89
CA SER A 182 18.04 19.50 6.23
C SER A 182 18.37 19.01 4.84
N ILE A 183 17.73 17.92 4.43
CA ILE A 183 17.80 17.40 3.06
C ILE A 183 16.50 17.80 2.38
N LEU A 184 16.59 18.59 1.31
CA LEU A 184 15.43 18.90 0.49
C LEU A 184 15.09 17.66 -0.35
N LEU A 185 13.89 17.14 -0.16
CA LEU A 185 13.35 16.01 -0.89
C LEU A 185 12.06 16.42 -1.57
N THR A 186 12.03 16.36 -2.90
CA THR A 186 10.79 16.51 -3.65
C THR A 186 10.32 15.12 -4.10
N LEU A 187 9.16 14.70 -3.59
CA LEU A 187 8.49 13.50 -4.05
C LEU A 187 7.56 13.90 -5.21
N ARG A 188 7.89 13.46 -6.40
CA ARG A 188 7.00 13.64 -7.55
C ARG A 188 6.10 12.40 -7.65
N GLY A 189 4.82 12.57 -7.40
CA GLY A 189 3.78 11.59 -7.70
C GLY A 189 3.62 11.49 -9.22
N GLY A 190 3.24 10.33 -9.71
CA GLY A 190 3.27 9.88 -11.12
C GLY A 190 2.54 10.67 -12.20
N ARG A 191 2.46 11.99 -12.12
CA ARG A 191 2.23 12.85 -13.29
C ARG A 191 3.28 13.95 -13.26
N GLY A 192 4.21 13.84 -14.21
CA GLY A 192 5.24 14.82 -14.44
C GLY A 192 4.66 16.21 -14.60
N SER A 193 5.13 17.11 -13.79
CA SER A 193 4.98 18.54 -13.96
C SER A 193 5.90 19.07 -15.07
N ASP A 194 6.71 18.23 -15.70
CA ASP A 194 7.64 18.59 -16.76
C ASP A 194 7.35 17.74 -18.02
N PRO A 195 6.85 18.37 -19.11
CA PRO A 195 6.65 17.66 -20.37
C PRO A 195 7.93 17.16 -21.04
N ASP A 196 9.10 17.68 -20.64
CA ASP A 196 10.40 17.31 -21.18
C ASP A 196 11.12 16.23 -20.35
N GLU A 197 10.54 15.79 -19.23
CA GLU A 197 11.09 14.68 -18.45
C GLU A 197 10.86 13.37 -19.21
N GLU A 198 11.94 12.73 -19.65
CA GLU A 198 11.94 11.43 -20.30
C GLU A 198 11.15 10.42 -19.43
N ARG A 199 9.89 10.14 -19.81
CA ARG A 199 9.04 9.15 -19.15
C ARG A 199 9.77 7.82 -19.23
N ALA A 200 10.29 7.35 -18.11
CA ALA A 200 10.76 5.97 -18.08
C ALA A 200 9.61 5.08 -18.53
N GLU A 201 9.86 4.28 -19.54
CA GLU A 201 8.89 3.40 -20.17
C GLU A 201 8.25 2.50 -19.11
N VAL A 202 6.97 2.69 -18.89
CA VAL A 202 6.19 1.87 -17.94
C VAL A 202 5.95 0.52 -18.62
N ASP A 203 6.37 -0.57 -18.00
CA ASP A 203 6.09 -1.94 -18.52
C ASP A 203 4.57 -2.10 -18.72
N PRO A 204 4.09 -2.27 -19.97
CA PRO A 204 2.65 -2.39 -20.25
C PRO A 204 1.97 -3.57 -19.54
N GLY A 205 2.73 -4.59 -19.13
CA GLY A 205 2.24 -5.74 -18.38
C GLY A 205 2.31 -5.58 -16.87
N SER A 206 2.78 -4.42 -16.38
CA SER A 206 2.75 -4.10 -14.97
C SER A 206 1.39 -3.60 -14.52
N ASP A 207 1.17 -3.58 -13.22
CA ASP A 207 -0.02 -3.01 -12.59
C ASP A 207 -0.21 -1.53 -12.97
N ALA A 208 0.85 -0.72 -12.93
CA ALA A 208 0.82 0.67 -13.37
C ALA A 208 0.50 0.81 -14.86
N GLY A 209 1.20 0.07 -15.73
CA GLY A 209 0.95 0.12 -17.19
C GLY A 209 -0.44 -0.37 -17.57
N THR A 210 -0.98 -1.33 -16.84
CA THR A 210 -2.36 -1.80 -17.01
C THR A 210 -3.35 -0.67 -16.76
N VAL A 211 -3.17 0.09 -15.68
CA VAL A 211 -4.03 1.24 -15.31
C VAL A 211 -3.89 2.38 -16.32
N GLU A 212 -2.67 2.70 -16.75
CA GLU A 212 -2.43 3.73 -17.78
C GLU A 212 -3.11 3.38 -19.12
N ALA A 213 -3.20 2.08 -19.44
CA ALA A 213 -3.89 1.62 -20.64
C ALA A 213 -5.44 1.58 -20.52
N GLY A 214 -6.02 2.07 -19.41
CA GLY A 214 -7.47 2.16 -19.17
C GLY A 214 -8.12 0.86 -18.71
N TRP A 215 -7.36 -0.09 -18.17
CA TRP A 215 -7.84 -1.30 -17.54
C TRP A 215 -7.70 -1.18 -16.02
N ALA A 216 -8.61 -1.79 -15.27
CA ALA A 216 -8.36 -2.03 -13.86
C ALA A 216 -7.32 -3.15 -13.70
N SER A 217 -6.35 -2.92 -12.83
CA SER A 217 -5.31 -3.89 -12.49
C SER A 217 -5.69 -4.64 -11.22
N LEU A 218 -5.65 -5.96 -11.26
CA LEU A 218 -5.81 -6.81 -10.09
C LEU A 218 -4.53 -7.62 -9.89
N THR A 219 -3.87 -7.42 -8.74
CA THR A 219 -2.58 -8.01 -8.42
C THR A 219 -2.66 -8.78 -7.10
N PRO A 220 -2.38 -10.09 -7.08
CA PRO A 220 -2.25 -10.81 -5.82
C PRO A 220 -0.95 -10.42 -5.11
N LEU A 221 -1.04 -10.14 -3.81
CA LEU A 221 0.08 -9.77 -2.98
C LEU A 221 0.30 -10.78 -1.86
N ILE A 222 1.53 -10.87 -1.42
CA ILE A 222 1.96 -11.69 -0.30
C ILE A 222 2.73 -10.79 0.65
N GLY A 223 2.46 -10.93 1.94
CA GLY A 223 3.17 -10.23 2.99
C GLY A 223 4.61 -10.72 3.18
N VAL A 224 5.15 -10.47 4.36
CA VAL A 224 6.52 -10.90 4.71
C VAL A 224 6.63 -12.42 4.62
N ARG A 225 7.58 -12.88 3.83
CA ARG A 225 7.92 -14.29 3.66
C ARG A 225 9.43 -14.49 3.71
N GLU A 226 9.82 -15.65 4.17
CA GLU A 226 11.19 -16.11 4.04
C GLU A 226 11.59 -16.24 2.57
N ASN A 227 12.79 -15.79 2.23
CA ASN A 227 13.33 -16.00 0.89
C ASN A 227 14.00 -17.38 0.79
N ILE A 228 13.24 -18.36 0.33
CA ILE A 228 13.69 -19.75 0.12
C ILE A 228 14.27 -20.02 -1.27
N SER A 229 14.51 -18.97 -2.08
CA SER A 229 15.19 -19.14 -3.38
C SER A 229 16.64 -19.58 -3.18
N ASP A 230 17.22 -20.24 -4.19
CA ASP A 230 18.62 -20.67 -4.15
C ASP A 230 19.57 -19.52 -3.80
N ALA A 231 19.34 -18.32 -4.38
CA ALA A 231 20.14 -17.13 -4.07
C ALA A 231 19.99 -16.67 -2.61
N GLY A 232 18.79 -16.80 -2.02
CA GLY A 232 18.54 -16.48 -0.62
C GLY A 232 19.20 -17.46 0.33
N THR A 233 19.09 -18.75 0.04
CA THR A 233 19.71 -19.83 0.84
C THR A 233 21.24 -19.83 0.77
N ASP A 234 21.82 -19.55 -0.40
CA ASP A 234 23.26 -19.37 -0.57
C ASP A 234 23.79 -18.16 0.21
N GLY A 235 23.08 -17.05 0.18
CA GLY A 235 23.42 -15.86 0.96
C GLY A 235 23.41 -16.13 2.45
N LEU A 236 22.38 -16.83 2.94
CA LEU A 236 22.27 -17.24 4.33
C LEU A 236 23.40 -18.18 4.74
N ALA A 237 23.73 -19.20 3.94
CA ALA A 237 24.80 -20.14 4.23
C ALA A 237 26.16 -19.44 4.38
N LYS A 238 26.46 -18.49 3.47
CA LYS A 238 27.68 -17.67 3.55
C LYS A 238 27.73 -16.81 4.81
N ALA A 239 26.60 -16.16 5.16
CA ALA A 239 26.51 -15.35 6.37
C ALA A 239 26.71 -16.19 7.64
N LEU A 240 26.05 -17.34 7.73
CA LEU A 240 26.19 -18.27 8.86
C LEU A 240 27.63 -18.76 9.01
N ALA A 241 28.27 -19.19 7.91
CA ALA A 241 29.65 -19.64 7.93
C ALA A 241 30.62 -18.54 8.44
N ALA A 242 30.42 -17.28 7.99
CA ALA A 242 31.26 -16.18 8.44
C ALA A 242 31.08 -15.84 9.92
N VAL A 243 29.86 -15.89 10.43
CA VAL A 243 29.55 -15.62 11.85
C VAL A 243 30.06 -16.78 12.74
N GLN A 244 29.81 -18.04 12.34
CA GLN A 244 30.28 -19.20 13.05
C GLN A 244 31.81 -19.28 13.12
N ALA A 245 32.51 -18.91 12.05
CA ALA A 245 33.97 -18.84 12.05
C ALA A 245 34.52 -17.80 13.05
N ARG A 246 33.76 -16.80 13.41
CA ARG A 246 34.14 -15.72 14.32
C ARG A 246 33.67 -15.92 15.76
N PHE A 247 32.52 -16.53 15.96
CA PHE A 247 31.81 -16.60 17.26
C PHE A 247 31.32 -18.00 17.61
N GLY A 248 31.56 -19.00 16.76
CA GLY A 248 31.31 -20.41 17.08
C GLY A 248 32.36 -20.93 18.05
N ASP A 249 31.95 -21.77 18.98
CA ASP A 249 32.83 -22.47 19.95
C ASP A 249 33.78 -23.45 19.24
#